data_39b3b42a4dddd96e840f936633f74316
#
_entry.id   39b3b42a4dddd96e840f936633f74316
#
_cell.length_a   1.000
_cell.length_b   1.000
_cell.length_c   1.000
_cell.angle_alpha   90.00
_cell.angle_beta   90.00
_cell.angle_gamma   90.00
#
_symmetry.space_group_name_H-M   'P 1'
#
loop_
_entity.id
_entity.type
_entity.pdbx_description
1 polymer ?
#
loop_
_entity_poly.entity_id
_entity_poly.type
_entity_poly.pdbx_seq_one_letter_code
_entity_poly.pdbx_strand_id
1 'polypeptide(L)'
;MANRRQRQMCIRDRAAAVADYRPAKVSDEKVKKSDGQMSIELERTDDILKYLGEHKREGQFLCGFSMETQNVIGNSRAKLTKKNLDMVAANNVKVEGAGFQGDTNVLTLITQDEEVSLPLMSKEDAALKILDKIVTVHSVLSNTLCDAQNLY
;
A
#
# COMPACT_ATOMS: atom_id res chain seq x y z
N MET A 1 1.67 34.39 3.66
CA MET A 1 0.39 33.64 3.72
C MET A 1 0.60 32.39 2.87
N ALA A 2 0.83 31.24 3.50
CA ALA A 2 0.97 29.96 2.78
C ALA A 2 -0.36 29.59 2.13
N ASN A 3 -0.31 29.43 0.81
CA ASN A 3 -1.46 29.19 -0.05
C ASN A 3 -2.22 27.93 0.41
N ARG A 4 -3.53 28.04 0.64
CA ARG A 4 -4.41 26.91 1.03
C ARG A 4 -4.30 25.69 0.10
N ARG A 5 -3.81 25.86 -1.13
CA ARG A 5 -3.56 24.77 -2.08
C ARG A 5 -2.40 23.86 -1.68
N GLN A 6 -1.39 24.34 -0.96
CA GLN A 6 -0.29 23.52 -0.45
C GLN A 6 -0.67 22.62 0.74
N ARG A 7 -1.74 22.98 1.48
CA ARG A 7 -2.27 22.11 2.54
C ARG A 7 -3.13 20.94 2.06
N GLN A 8 -3.40 20.88 0.77
CA GLN A 8 -4.05 19.74 0.10
C GLN A 8 -3.05 18.77 -0.52
N MET A 9 -1.81 18.70 -0.08
CA MET A 9 -1.01 17.48 -0.15
C MET A 9 -1.67 16.47 0.78
N CYS A 10 -2.83 16.03 0.34
CA CYS A 10 -3.71 15.16 1.07
C CYS A 10 -3.05 13.80 1.16
N ILE A 11 -2.69 13.39 2.35
CA ILE A 11 -2.67 11.98 2.70
C ILE A 11 -4.05 11.45 2.31
N ARG A 12 -4.13 10.81 1.17
CA ARG A 12 -5.31 10.04 0.79
C ARG A 12 -5.08 8.63 1.28
N ASP A 13 -5.60 8.36 2.45
CA ASP A 13 -5.70 7.02 2.95
C ASP A 13 -6.85 6.30 2.22
N ARG A 14 -6.53 5.21 1.54
CA ARG A 14 -7.50 4.33 0.90
C ARG A 14 -7.43 2.98 1.60
N ALA A 15 -8.14 2.87 2.69
CA ALA A 15 -8.25 1.67 3.51
C ALA A 15 -9.42 0.76 3.08
N ALA A 16 -9.73 0.70 1.79
CA ALA A 16 -10.75 -0.23 1.29
C ALA A 16 -10.10 -1.58 0.96
N ALA A 17 -10.63 -2.65 1.52
CA ALA A 17 -10.27 -4.02 1.15
C ALA A 17 -10.89 -4.36 -0.22
N VAL A 18 -10.32 -3.83 -1.29
CA VAL A 18 -10.76 -4.15 -2.66
C VAL A 18 -10.29 -5.55 -2.99
N ALA A 19 -11.22 -6.45 -3.29
CA ALA A 19 -10.90 -7.81 -3.70
C ALA A 19 -10.26 -7.82 -5.10
N ASP A 20 -9.31 -8.73 -5.34
CA ASP A 20 -8.65 -8.93 -6.64
C ASP A 20 -9.59 -9.49 -7.72
N TYR A 21 -10.75 -10.01 -7.31
CA TYR A 21 -11.76 -10.59 -8.18
C TYR A 21 -13.15 -10.15 -7.77
N ARG A 22 -14.02 -9.98 -8.77
CA ARG A 22 -15.45 -9.70 -8.59
C ARG A 22 -16.27 -10.67 -9.45
N PRO A 23 -17.56 -10.91 -9.15
CA PRO A 23 -18.43 -11.63 -10.05
C PRO A 23 -18.47 -10.98 -11.45
N ALA A 24 -18.26 -11.81 -12.50
CA ALA A 24 -18.28 -11.34 -13.89
C ALA A 24 -19.67 -10.86 -14.33
N LYS A 25 -20.73 -11.40 -13.69
CA LYS A 25 -22.13 -11.04 -13.95
C LYS A 25 -22.81 -10.64 -12.67
N VAL A 26 -23.46 -9.49 -12.70
CA VAL A 26 -24.35 -9.02 -11.64
C VAL A 26 -25.78 -9.39 -12.03
N SER A 27 -26.53 -10.01 -11.12
CA SER A 27 -27.95 -10.31 -11.34
C SER A 27 -28.79 -9.16 -10.80
N ASP A 28 -29.70 -8.64 -11.62
CA ASP A 28 -30.63 -7.59 -11.18
C ASP A 28 -31.72 -8.14 -10.26
N GLU A 29 -31.92 -9.47 -10.27
CA GLU A 29 -32.89 -10.15 -9.43
C GLU A 29 -32.23 -11.10 -8.44
N LYS A 30 -32.94 -11.36 -7.34
CA LYS A 30 -32.53 -12.34 -6.33
C LYS A 30 -32.36 -13.72 -6.92
N VAL A 31 -31.14 -14.25 -6.92
CA VAL A 31 -30.86 -15.64 -7.30
C VAL A 31 -31.50 -16.58 -6.28
N LYS A 32 -32.46 -17.36 -6.73
CA LYS A 32 -33.12 -18.35 -5.87
C LYS A 32 -32.20 -19.54 -5.63
N LYS A 33 -32.33 -20.15 -4.45
CA LYS A 33 -31.64 -21.41 -4.13
C LYS A 33 -32.13 -22.50 -5.07
N SER A 34 -31.17 -23.24 -5.65
CA SER A 34 -31.42 -24.46 -6.41
C SER A 34 -30.79 -25.66 -5.67
N ASP A 35 -31.38 -26.84 -5.85
CA ASP A 35 -30.78 -28.08 -5.34
C ASP A 35 -29.62 -28.47 -6.25
N GLY A 36 -28.40 -28.17 -5.84
CA GLY A 36 -27.19 -28.48 -6.59
C GLY A 36 -26.04 -27.54 -6.33
N GLN A 37 -24.91 -27.78 -6.99
CA GLN A 37 -23.74 -26.93 -6.95
C GLN A 37 -23.99 -25.67 -7.76
N MET A 38 -23.61 -24.52 -7.19
CA MET A 38 -23.63 -23.24 -7.86
C MET A 38 -22.19 -22.79 -8.10
N SER A 39 -21.85 -22.40 -9.33
CA SER A 39 -20.59 -21.76 -9.67
C SER A 39 -20.81 -20.28 -9.97
N ILE A 40 -19.89 -19.45 -9.51
CA ILE A 40 -19.87 -18.03 -9.81
C ILE A 40 -18.60 -17.75 -10.61
N GLU A 41 -18.77 -17.30 -11.85
CA GLU A 41 -17.66 -16.84 -12.67
C GLU A 41 -17.10 -15.52 -12.12
N LEU A 42 -15.79 -15.45 -11.95
CA LEU A 42 -15.11 -14.27 -11.42
C LEU A 42 -14.24 -13.63 -12.50
N GLU A 43 -14.21 -12.32 -12.53
CA GLU A 43 -13.27 -11.53 -13.33
C GLU A 43 -12.34 -10.71 -12.45
N ARG A 44 -11.17 -10.35 -12.96
CA ARG A 44 -10.21 -9.51 -12.23
C ARG A 44 -10.74 -8.09 -12.07
N THR A 45 -10.51 -7.51 -10.90
CA THR A 45 -10.72 -6.09 -10.64
C THR A 45 -9.49 -5.29 -11.09
N ASP A 46 -9.67 -3.98 -11.24
CA ASP A 46 -8.57 -3.07 -11.54
C ASP A 46 -7.59 -2.97 -10.37
N ASP A 47 -6.30 -3.02 -10.67
CA ASP A 47 -5.24 -2.81 -9.68
C ASP A 47 -5.04 -1.31 -9.46
N ILE A 48 -5.75 -0.77 -8.47
CA ILE A 48 -5.76 0.66 -8.14
C ILE A 48 -4.35 1.17 -7.83
N LEU A 49 -3.55 0.39 -7.09
CA LEU A 49 -2.21 0.80 -6.69
C LEU A 49 -1.25 0.86 -7.89
N LYS A 50 -1.38 -0.09 -8.82
CA LYS A 50 -0.65 -0.07 -10.09
C LYS A 50 -1.04 1.16 -10.91
N TYR A 51 -2.34 1.42 -11.06
CA TYR A 51 -2.83 2.60 -11.76
C TYR A 51 -2.28 3.91 -11.17
N LEU A 52 -2.27 4.05 -9.84
CA LEU A 52 -1.71 5.22 -9.16
C LEU A 52 -0.20 5.36 -9.40
N GLY A 53 0.55 4.26 -9.45
CA GLY A 53 1.97 4.27 -9.76
C GLY A 53 2.29 4.67 -11.19
N GLU A 54 1.48 4.21 -12.15
CA GLU A 54 1.60 4.57 -13.57
C GLU A 54 1.26 6.05 -13.84
N HIS A 55 0.41 6.65 -13.00
CA HIS A 55 -0.04 8.04 -13.12
C HIS A 55 0.51 8.93 -11.99
N LYS A 56 1.59 8.50 -11.34
CA LYS A 56 2.22 9.24 -10.25
C LYS A 56 2.77 10.58 -10.78
N ARG A 57 2.42 11.67 -10.09
CA ARG A 57 2.89 13.01 -10.41
C ARG A 57 4.14 13.33 -9.60
N GLU A 58 4.91 14.29 -10.07
CA GLU A 58 6.04 14.84 -9.32
C GLU A 58 5.61 15.31 -7.92
N GLY A 59 6.41 15.01 -6.91
CA GLY A 59 6.11 15.31 -5.50
C GLY A 59 5.04 14.42 -4.84
N GLN A 60 4.50 13.42 -5.55
CA GLN A 60 3.63 12.42 -4.92
C GLN A 60 4.44 11.26 -4.36
N PHE A 61 4.11 10.87 -3.13
CA PHE A 61 4.66 9.69 -2.47
C PHE A 61 3.59 8.59 -2.39
N LEU A 62 3.93 7.39 -2.86
CA LEU A 62 3.05 6.23 -2.82
C LEU A 62 3.60 5.18 -1.86
N CYS A 63 2.87 4.95 -0.78
CA CYS A 63 3.12 3.84 0.14
C CYS A 63 2.07 2.76 -0.08
N GLY A 64 2.51 1.55 -0.38
CA GLY A 64 1.65 0.37 -0.51
C GLY A 64 1.76 -0.54 0.70
N PHE A 65 0.68 -1.27 1.01
CA PHE A 65 0.70 -2.34 1.99
C PHE A 65 0.84 -3.69 1.27
N SER A 66 1.68 -4.55 1.82
CA SER A 66 1.86 -5.91 1.34
C SER A 66 1.66 -6.90 2.47
N MET A 67 0.87 -7.90 2.22
CA MET A 67 0.66 -9.01 3.14
C MET A 67 1.13 -10.28 2.46
N GLU A 68 2.16 -10.89 3.04
CA GLU A 68 2.81 -12.05 2.47
C GLU A 68 2.95 -13.15 3.52
N THR A 69 2.90 -14.38 3.05
CA THR A 69 3.11 -15.57 3.87
C THR A 69 4.44 -16.26 3.58
N GLN A 70 5.07 -15.94 2.45
CA GLN A 70 6.36 -16.49 2.02
C GLN A 70 7.15 -15.43 1.28
N ASN A 71 8.48 -15.47 1.41
CA ASN A 71 9.40 -14.54 0.73
C ASN A 71 8.95 -13.07 0.82
N VAL A 72 8.60 -12.65 2.05
CA VAL A 72 7.99 -11.32 2.32
C VAL A 72 8.77 -10.20 1.66
N ILE A 73 10.09 -10.17 1.85
CA ILE A 73 10.95 -9.11 1.33
C ILE A 73 10.99 -9.13 -0.21
N GLY A 74 11.28 -10.30 -0.79
CA GLY A 74 11.39 -10.43 -2.26
C GLY A 74 10.10 -10.05 -2.98
N ASN A 75 8.95 -10.55 -2.49
CA ASN A 75 7.65 -10.24 -3.07
C ASN A 75 7.29 -8.76 -2.91
N SER A 76 7.60 -8.14 -1.76
CA SER A 76 7.34 -6.73 -1.50
C SER A 76 8.23 -5.81 -2.33
N ARG A 77 9.52 -6.15 -2.54
CA ARG A 77 10.41 -5.44 -3.48
C ARG A 77 9.91 -5.53 -4.92
N ALA A 78 9.48 -6.70 -5.36
CA ALA A 78 8.89 -6.86 -6.67
C ALA A 78 7.63 -5.97 -6.85
N LYS A 79 6.78 -5.85 -5.82
CA LYS A 79 5.62 -4.95 -5.82
C LYS A 79 6.04 -3.48 -5.87
N LEU A 80 7.04 -3.09 -5.09
CA LEU A 80 7.59 -1.73 -5.07
C LEU A 80 8.01 -1.29 -6.47
N THR A 81 8.82 -2.10 -7.15
CA THR A 81 9.30 -1.82 -8.50
C THR A 81 8.18 -1.87 -9.53
N LYS A 82 7.39 -2.96 -9.55
CA LYS A 82 6.34 -3.20 -10.56
C LYS A 82 5.24 -2.15 -10.54
N LYS A 83 4.93 -1.60 -9.36
CA LYS A 83 3.86 -0.62 -9.17
C LYS A 83 4.37 0.81 -8.97
N ASN A 84 5.66 1.06 -9.20
CA ASN A 84 6.30 2.38 -9.07
C ASN A 84 6.00 3.06 -7.72
N LEU A 85 6.18 2.30 -6.62
CA LEU A 85 5.96 2.79 -5.27
C LEU A 85 7.24 3.36 -4.68
N ASP A 86 7.12 4.28 -3.74
CA ASP A 86 8.25 4.84 -2.98
C ASP A 86 8.54 4.00 -1.73
N MET A 87 7.50 3.39 -1.15
CA MET A 87 7.62 2.53 0.01
C MET A 87 6.57 1.41 0.01
N VAL A 88 6.92 0.29 0.61
CA VAL A 88 6.00 -0.80 0.94
C VAL A 88 6.10 -1.10 2.43
N ALA A 89 4.96 -1.11 3.12
CA ALA A 89 4.84 -1.64 4.46
C ALA A 89 4.42 -3.12 4.37
N ALA A 90 5.39 -4.01 4.55
CA ALA A 90 5.21 -5.44 4.41
C ALA A 90 4.84 -6.08 5.76
N ASN A 91 3.69 -6.73 5.82
CA ASN A 91 3.23 -7.46 7.00
C ASN A 91 3.53 -8.95 6.83
N ASN A 92 4.21 -9.53 7.83
CA ASN A 92 4.43 -10.97 7.92
C ASN A 92 3.36 -11.61 8.82
N VAL A 93 2.33 -12.14 8.22
CA VAL A 93 1.18 -12.74 8.94
C VAL A 93 1.48 -14.09 9.60
N LYS A 94 2.67 -14.66 9.39
CA LYS A 94 3.09 -15.91 10.04
C LYS A 94 3.68 -15.70 11.42
N VAL A 95 4.01 -14.47 11.78
CA VAL A 95 4.54 -14.17 13.12
C VAL A 95 3.40 -14.16 14.11
N GLU A 96 3.55 -14.89 15.22
CA GLU A 96 2.59 -14.90 16.31
C GLU A 96 2.40 -13.48 16.85
N GLY A 97 1.15 -13.05 17.02
CA GLY A 97 0.81 -11.68 17.40
C GLY A 97 0.77 -10.67 16.23
N ALA A 98 1.18 -11.05 15.01
CA ALA A 98 1.10 -10.22 13.82
C ALA A 98 -0.04 -10.71 12.93
N GLY A 99 -1.25 -10.20 13.10
CA GLY A 99 -2.37 -10.67 12.29
C GLY A 99 -3.59 -9.76 12.33
N PHE A 100 -4.64 -10.15 11.57
CA PHE A 100 -5.86 -9.36 11.45
C PHE A 100 -6.67 -9.25 12.74
N GLN A 101 -6.60 -10.26 13.61
CA GLN A 101 -7.45 -10.37 14.80
C GLN A 101 -6.82 -9.74 16.05
N GLY A 102 -5.54 -9.35 16.00
CA GLY A 102 -4.83 -8.72 17.13
C GLY A 102 -4.72 -7.20 16.97
N ASP A 103 -4.39 -6.52 18.07
CA ASP A 103 -4.08 -5.09 18.09
C ASP A 103 -2.61 -4.79 17.81
N THR A 104 -1.81 -5.84 17.57
CA THR A 104 -0.38 -5.74 17.29
C THR A 104 -0.04 -6.13 15.85
N ASN A 105 1.14 -5.68 15.39
CA ASN A 105 1.65 -6.00 14.08
C ASN A 105 3.19 -6.08 14.07
N VAL A 106 3.74 -6.84 13.11
CA VAL A 106 5.16 -6.89 12.78
C VAL A 106 5.32 -6.47 11.32
N LEU A 107 5.95 -5.34 11.09
CA LEU A 107 6.10 -4.78 9.77
C LEU A 107 7.57 -4.67 9.36
N THR A 108 7.83 -4.78 8.07
CA THR A 108 9.08 -4.34 7.46
C THR A 108 8.77 -3.22 6.49
N LEU A 109 9.38 -2.06 6.69
CA LEU A 109 9.28 -0.92 5.79
C LEU A 109 10.38 -1.05 4.73
N ILE A 110 9.99 -1.09 3.47
CA ILE A 110 10.89 -1.32 2.33
C ILE A 110 10.79 -0.12 1.40
N THR A 111 11.91 0.54 1.17
CA THR A 111 12.10 1.56 0.14
C THR A 111 13.00 1.03 -0.96
N GLN A 112 13.37 1.85 -1.95
CA GLN A 112 14.32 1.47 -2.99
C GLN A 112 15.67 1.09 -2.38
N ASP A 113 16.14 1.85 -1.37
CA ASP A 113 17.50 1.81 -0.87
C ASP A 113 17.67 1.03 0.43
N GLU A 114 16.59 0.86 1.20
CA GLU A 114 16.70 0.25 2.53
C GLU A 114 15.51 -0.62 2.94
N GLU A 115 15.75 -1.42 3.95
CA GLU A 115 14.77 -2.25 4.65
C GLU A 115 14.87 -2.01 6.14
N VAL A 116 13.77 -1.64 6.77
CA VAL A 116 13.68 -1.40 8.21
C VAL A 116 12.65 -2.33 8.82
N SER A 117 13.11 -3.32 9.57
CA SER A 117 12.21 -4.21 10.32
C SER A 117 11.79 -3.54 11.62
N LEU A 118 10.50 -3.46 11.84
CA LEU A 118 9.90 -2.97 13.07
C LEU A 118 9.61 -4.16 14.01
N PRO A 119 9.88 -4.04 15.33
CA PRO A 119 9.50 -5.08 16.28
C PRO A 119 7.99 -5.20 16.40
N LEU A 120 7.53 -6.24 17.11
CA LEU A 120 6.11 -6.35 17.47
C LEU A 120 5.68 -5.11 18.26
N MET A 121 4.68 -4.41 17.78
CA MET A 121 4.14 -3.19 18.38
C MET A 121 2.64 -3.05 18.12
N SER A 122 2.00 -2.08 18.75
CA SER A 122 0.60 -1.78 18.49
C SER A 122 0.42 -1.31 17.04
N LYS A 123 -0.80 -1.48 16.49
CA LYS A 123 -1.14 -0.95 15.15
C LYS A 123 -1.02 0.56 15.09
N GLU A 124 -1.30 1.25 16.19
CA GLU A 124 -1.18 2.69 16.32
C GLU A 124 0.29 3.13 16.23
N ASP A 125 1.18 2.50 17.02
CA ASP A 125 2.62 2.79 16.97
C ASP A 125 3.21 2.46 15.58
N ALA A 126 2.78 1.35 14.98
CA ALA A 126 3.19 0.97 13.64
C ALA A 126 2.76 2.03 12.60
N ALA A 127 1.55 2.59 12.72
CA ALA A 127 1.09 3.66 11.85
C ALA A 127 1.94 4.92 12.00
N LEU A 128 2.29 5.31 13.23
CA LEU A 128 3.19 6.44 13.49
C LEU A 128 4.56 6.22 12.86
N LYS A 129 5.14 5.02 13.00
CA LYS A 129 6.43 4.67 12.37
C LYS A 129 6.39 4.72 10.84
N ILE A 130 5.28 4.29 10.23
CA ILE A 130 5.07 4.41 8.80
C ILE A 130 5.06 5.89 8.39
N LEU A 131 4.31 6.74 9.10
CA LEU A 131 4.21 8.17 8.80
C LEU A 131 5.56 8.88 8.98
N ASP A 132 6.28 8.61 10.06
CA ASP A 132 7.63 9.14 10.31
C ASP A 132 8.58 8.80 9.15
N LYS A 133 8.53 7.54 8.69
CA LYS A 133 9.35 7.07 7.58
C LYS A 133 8.97 7.77 6.27
N ILE A 134 7.68 7.92 5.98
CA ILE A 134 7.18 8.64 4.80
C ILE A 134 7.73 10.08 4.79
N VAL A 135 7.62 10.80 5.90
CA VAL A 135 8.12 12.18 6.03
C VAL A 135 9.63 12.24 5.76
N THR A 136 10.39 11.31 6.35
CA THR A 136 11.84 11.25 6.18
C THR A 136 12.23 11.01 4.72
N VAL A 137 11.67 9.99 4.08
CA VAL A 137 11.99 9.63 2.69
C VAL A 137 11.54 10.72 1.72
N HIS A 138 10.33 11.27 1.92
CA HIS A 138 9.81 12.35 1.10
C HIS A 138 10.66 13.63 1.19
N SER A 139 11.17 13.97 2.36
CA SER A 139 12.04 15.13 2.56
C SER A 139 13.37 14.97 1.82
N VAL A 140 13.95 13.77 1.83
CA VAL A 140 15.18 13.47 1.08
C VAL A 140 14.96 13.61 -0.42
N LEU A 141 13.88 13.02 -0.95
CA LEU A 141 13.54 13.11 -2.37
C LEU A 141 13.30 14.56 -2.83
N SER A 142 12.62 15.37 -2.00
CA SER A 142 12.35 16.77 -2.31
C SER A 142 13.62 17.61 -2.34
N ASN A 143 14.57 17.38 -1.44
CA ASN A 143 15.86 18.09 -1.41
C ASN A 143 16.75 17.72 -2.61
N THR A 144 16.78 16.45 -2.98
CA THR A 144 17.58 15.98 -4.16
C THR A 144 17.07 16.62 -5.47
N LEU A 145 15.75 16.81 -5.60
CA LEU A 145 15.18 17.49 -6.77
C LEU A 145 15.50 18.98 -6.80
N CYS A 146 15.54 19.65 -5.64
CA CYS A 146 15.87 21.07 -5.54
C CYS A 146 17.35 21.35 -5.88
N ASP A 147 18.25 20.45 -5.46
CA ASP A 147 19.68 20.56 -5.76
C ASP A 147 19.97 20.29 -7.26
N ALA A 148 19.23 19.40 -7.89
CA ALA A 148 19.36 19.14 -9.32
C ALA A 148 18.89 20.30 -10.21
N GLN A 149 17.94 21.13 -9.75
CA GLN A 149 17.45 22.30 -10.47
C GLN A 149 18.37 23.53 -10.33
N ASN A 150 19.25 23.57 -9.33
CA ASN A 150 20.20 24.65 -9.12
C ASN A 150 21.54 24.46 -9.84
N LEU A 151 21.70 23.40 -10.65
CA LEU A 151 22.91 23.10 -11.41
C LEU A 151 22.84 23.51 -12.89
N TYR A 152 21.82 24.29 -13.30
CA TYR A 152 21.69 24.83 -14.65
C TYR A 152 21.52 26.34 -14.68
#